data_1c8608ee93f4d05f02315dabb39dd6f2
#
_entry.id   1c8608ee93f4d05f02315dabb39dd6f2
#
_cell.length_a   1.000
_cell.length_b   1.000
_cell.length_c   1.000
_cell.angle_alpha   90.00
_cell.angle_beta   90.00
_cell.angle_gamma   90.00
#
_symmetry.space_group_name_H-M   'P 1'
#
loop_
_entity.id
_entity.type
_entity.pdbx_description
1 polymer ?
#
loop_
_entity_poly.entity_id
_entity_poly.type
_entity_poly.pdbx_seq_one_letter_code
_entity_poly.pdbx_strand_id
1 'polypeptide(L)'
;MKLLREYYELCEGGVCKDLLTEDEKRFVAGGGMMLTGKLQEADVQNGNGRVYPHKVLMREVENYKKLVKEKRALGELDHPDDSVINLKNASHMVTDIWMEDKAVMGKVKVLNTDAGKTLRALVEDGVKLGISSRGMGSVSEGAGKVIVQ
;
A
#
# COMPACT_ATOMS: atom_id res chain seq x y z
N MET A 1 -16.53 -14.32 3.38
CA MET A 1 -15.26 -13.65 3.11
C MET A 1 -14.65 -13.11 4.38
N LYS A 2 -13.32 -13.19 4.48
CA LYS A 2 -12.57 -12.64 5.61
C LYS A 2 -11.94 -11.31 5.21
N LEU A 3 -11.78 -10.40 6.18
CA LEU A 3 -10.98 -9.19 5.99
C LEU A 3 -9.50 -9.60 6.10
N LEU A 4 -8.74 -9.38 5.03
CA LEU A 4 -7.33 -9.74 4.96
C LEU A 4 -6.48 -8.47 5.06
N ARG A 5 -5.56 -8.44 6.04
CA ARG A 5 -4.65 -7.31 6.27
C ARG A 5 -3.22 -7.82 6.24
N GLU A 6 -2.41 -7.25 5.35
CA GLU A 6 -1.01 -7.60 5.21
C GLU A 6 -0.16 -6.35 5.39
N TYR A 7 1.03 -6.52 5.94
CA TYR A 7 1.91 -5.43 6.31
C TYR A 7 3.29 -5.61 5.69
N TYR A 8 3.80 -4.55 5.05
CA TYR A 8 5.16 -4.49 4.52
C TYR A 8 5.78 -3.15 4.86
N GLU A 9 7.08 -3.15 5.17
CA GLU A 9 7.79 -1.92 5.48
C GLU A 9 8.02 -1.07 4.23
N LEU A 10 7.97 0.25 4.44
CA LEU A 10 8.33 1.21 3.40
C LEU A 10 9.84 1.22 3.17
N CYS A 11 10.26 1.81 2.06
CA CYS A 11 11.68 2.12 1.85
C CYS A 11 12.18 2.99 2.99
N GLU A 12 13.48 2.90 3.29
CA GLU A 12 14.08 3.70 4.34
C GLU A 12 13.78 5.18 4.16
N GLY A 13 13.28 5.81 5.22
CA GLY A 13 12.80 7.19 5.13
C GLY A 13 11.52 7.36 4.32
N GLY A 14 10.88 6.24 3.92
CA GLY A 14 9.65 6.25 3.12
C GLY A 14 9.84 6.62 1.66
N VAL A 15 11.07 6.93 1.23
CA VAL A 15 11.34 7.46 -0.12
C VAL A 15 12.36 6.60 -0.86
N CYS A 16 11.93 5.96 -1.96
CA CYS A 16 12.82 5.34 -2.93
C CYS A 16 12.94 6.31 -4.11
N LYS A 17 13.92 7.20 -4.06
CA LYS A 17 14.08 8.33 -5.01
C LYS A 17 14.16 7.89 -6.47
N ASP A 18 14.73 6.73 -6.73
CA ASP A 18 14.92 6.22 -8.10
C ASP A 18 13.60 5.84 -8.77
N LEU A 19 12.53 5.70 -8.00
CA LEU A 19 11.21 5.33 -8.52
C LEU A 19 10.33 6.54 -8.82
N LEU A 20 10.80 7.75 -8.54
CA LEU A 20 10.01 8.95 -8.75
C LEU A 20 10.16 9.47 -10.19
N THR A 21 9.04 9.90 -10.79
CA THR A 21 9.04 10.62 -12.06
C THR A 21 9.55 12.05 -11.86
N GLU A 22 9.87 12.75 -12.95
CA GLU A 22 10.30 14.14 -12.88
C GLU A 22 9.25 15.05 -12.26
N ASP A 23 7.97 14.84 -12.56
CA ASP A 23 6.88 15.60 -11.95
C ASP A 23 6.79 15.35 -10.45
N GLU A 24 6.95 14.09 -10.03
CA GLU A 24 6.97 13.72 -8.61
C GLU A 24 8.16 14.34 -7.88
N LYS A 25 9.33 14.35 -8.52
CA LYS A 25 10.52 15.03 -7.96
C LYS A 25 10.28 16.53 -7.76
N ARG A 26 9.62 17.18 -8.73
CA ARG A 26 9.26 18.61 -8.61
C ARG A 26 8.26 18.82 -7.47
N PHE A 27 7.29 17.93 -7.32
CA PHE A 27 6.33 17.98 -6.21
C PHE A 27 7.05 17.90 -4.87
N VAL A 28 7.98 16.96 -4.72
CA VAL A 28 8.78 16.80 -3.49
C VAL A 28 9.66 18.02 -3.25
N ALA A 29 10.31 18.53 -4.29
CA ALA A 29 11.14 19.74 -4.19
C ALA A 29 10.35 20.97 -3.74
N GLY A 30 9.06 21.03 -4.08
CA GLY A 30 8.16 22.09 -3.66
C GLY A 30 7.55 21.91 -2.26
N GLY A 31 7.98 20.90 -1.52
CA GLY A 31 7.51 20.63 -0.17
C GLY A 31 6.52 19.49 -0.03
N GLY A 32 6.19 18.82 -1.12
CA GLY A 32 5.33 17.63 -1.08
C GLY A 32 6.06 16.40 -0.58
N MET A 33 5.31 15.34 -0.26
CA MET A 33 5.88 14.08 0.20
C MET A 33 5.30 12.92 -0.59
N MET A 34 6.20 12.09 -1.13
CA MET A 34 5.88 10.84 -1.81
C MET A 34 6.54 9.69 -1.06
N LEU A 35 5.81 8.60 -0.87
CA LEU A 35 6.33 7.39 -0.25
C LEU A 35 6.25 6.25 -1.26
N THR A 36 7.21 5.34 -1.21
CA THR A 36 7.26 4.18 -2.10
C THR A 36 7.55 2.94 -1.28
N GLY A 37 7.08 1.81 -1.72
CA GLY A 37 7.35 0.56 -1.04
C GLY A 37 6.62 -0.62 -1.65
N LYS A 38 6.89 -1.78 -1.05
CA LYS A 38 6.23 -3.04 -1.39
C LYS A 38 4.89 -3.10 -0.66
N LEU A 39 3.83 -3.37 -1.42
CA LEU A 39 2.47 -3.50 -0.87
C LEU A 39 2.10 -4.95 -0.59
N GLN A 40 2.60 -5.88 -1.40
CA GLN A 40 2.35 -7.32 -1.30
C GLN A 40 3.47 -8.11 -1.95
N GLU A 41 3.54 -9.41 -1.67
CA GLU A 41 4.47 -10.32 -2.34
C GLU A 41 3.75 -11.63 -2.68
N ALA A 42 3.91 -12.08 -3.92
CA ALA A 42 3.28 -13.28 -4.43
C ALA A 42 4.06 -14.54 -4.07
N ASP A 43 3.34 -15.66 -3.94
CA ASP A 43 3.88 -17.02 -3.83
C ASP A 43 4.76 -17.25 -2.59
N VAL A 44 4.77 -16.34 -1.65
CA VAL A 44 5.54 -16.42 -0.42
C VAL A 44 4.59 -16.34 0.77
N GLN A 45 4.81 -17.18 1.78
CA GLN A 45 4.04 -17.11 3.01
C GLN A 45 4.42 -15.85 3.78
N ASN A 46 3.45 -14.98 4.05
CA ASN A 46 3.67 -13.72 4.75
C ASN A 46 3.64 -13.91 6.28
N GLY A 47 3.80 -12.80 7.00
CA GLY A 47 3.81 -12.82 8.48
C GLY A 47 2.52 -13.33 9.12
N ASN A 48 1.42 -13.33 8.38
CA ASN A 48 0.12 -13.83 8.85
C ASN A 48 -0.14 -15.29 8.41
N GLY A 49 0.85 -15.94 7.80
CA GLY A 49 0.74 -17.32 7.33
C GLY A 49 -0.02 -17.49 6.03
N ARG A 50 -0.33 -16.41 5.32
CA ARG A 50 -1.07 -16.47 4.05
C ARG A 50 -0.15 -16.44 2.85
N VAL A 51 -0.59 -17.12 1.79
CA VAL A 51 0.08 -17.09 0.48
C VAL A 51 -0.88 -16.49 -0.53
N TYR A 52 -0.40 -15.47 -1.24
CA TYR A 52 -1.12 -14.84 -2.35
C TYR A 52 -0.54 -15.36 -3.65
N PRO A 53 -1.26 -16.21 -4.40
CA PRO A 53 -0.76 -16.66 -5.71
C PRO A 53 -0.52 -15.48 -6.64
N HIS A 54 0.53 -15.56 -7.46
CA HIS A 54 0.88 -14.49 -8.40
C HIS A 54 -0.29 -14.07 -9.30
N LYS A 55 -1.06 -15.07 -9.78
CA LYS A 55 -2.24 -14.85 -10.58
C LYS A 55 -3.29 -13.98 -9.86
N VAL A 56 -3.50 -14.24 -8.57
CA VAL A 56 -4.44 -13.47 -7.74
C VAL A 56 -3.97 -12.03 -7.61
N LEU A 57 -2.70 -11.82 -7.30
CA LEU A 57 -2.16 -10.46 -7.16
C LEU A 57 -2.16 -9.71 -8.48
N MET A 58 -1.83 -10.36 -9.60
CA MET A 58 -1.92 -9.72 -10.92
C MET A 58 -3.34 -9.22 -11.21
N ARG A 59 -4.33 -10.07 -10.93
CA ARG A 59 -5.73 -9.71 -11.11
C ARG A 59 -6.11 -8.50 -10.25
N GLU A 60 -5.72 -8.51 -8.97
CA GLU A 60 -6.07 -7.44 -8.05
C GLU A 60 -5.34 -6.14 -8.36
N VAL A 61 -4.09 -6.21 -8.82
CA VAL A 61 -3.36 -5.02 -9.28
C VAL A 61 -4.07 -4.36 -10.46
N GLU A 62 -4.50 -5.16 -11.44
CA GLU A 62 -5.25 -4.62 -12.58
C GLU A 62 -6.58 -3.99 -12.17
N ASN A 63 -7.30 -4.62 -11.24
CA ASN A 63 -8.54 -4.05 -10.71
C ASN A 63 -8.27 -2.75 -9.93
N TYR A 64 -7.22 -2.73 -9.14
CA TYR A 64 -6.87 -1.55 -8.32
C TYR A 64 -6.39 -0.36 -9.16
N LYS A 65 -5.75 -0.62 -10.30
CA LYS A 65 -5.31 0.44 -11.22
C LYS A 65 -6.46 1.36 -11.66
N LYS A 66 -7.68 0.84 -11.72
CA LYS A 66 -8.86 1.65 -12.04
C LYS A 66 -9.10 2.71 -10.98
N LEU A 67 -9.00 2.35 -9.69
CA LEU A 67 -9.14 3.30 -8.59
C LEU A 67 -8.02 4.32 -8.59
N VAL A 68 -6.79 3.88 -8.87
CA VAL A 68 -5.62 4.77 -8.97
C VAL A 68 -5.84 5.81 -10.07
N LYS A 69 -6.27 5.36 -11.24
CA LYS A 69 -6.54 6.25 -12.39
C LYS A 69 -7.63 7.27 -12.09
N GLU A 70 -8.66 6.85 -11.34
CA GLU A 70 -9.77 7.72 -10.96
C GLU A 70 -9.47 8.60 -9.74
N LYS A 71 -8.28 8.49 -9.16
CA LYS A 71 -7.86 9.20 -7.94
C LYS A 71 -8.75 8.88 -6.73
N ARG A 72 -9.15 7.62 -6.63
CA ARG A 72 -9.99 7.10 -5.53
C ARG A 72 -9.26 6.12 -4.63
N ALA A 73 -7.98 5.85 -4.89
CA ALA A 73 -7.19 4.86 -4.14
C ALA A 73 -6.64 5.50 -2.85
N LEU A 74 -7.52 5.79 -1.92
CA LEU A 74 -7.18 6.45 -0.66
C LEU A 74 -6.72 5.44 0.39
N GLY A 75 -5.79 5.86 1.23
CA GLY A 75 -5.33 5.09 2.37
C GLY A 75 -5.54 5.85 3.67
N GLU A 76 -5.69 5.10 4.75
CA GLU A 76 -5.91 5.63 6.08
C GLU A 76 -4.66 5.51 6.94
N LEU A 77 -4.54 6.40 7.92
CA LEU A 77 -3.40 6.41 8.84
C LEU A 77 -3.38 5.16 9.72
N ASP A 78 -4.54 4.75 10.20
CA ASP A 78 -4.71 3.56 11.02
C ASP A 78 -5.51 2.49 10.28
N HIS A 79 -5.49 1.26 10.81
CA HIS A 79 -6.29 0.15 10.31
C HIS A 79 -7.58 0.00 11.12
N PRO A 80 -8.69 0.57 10.66
CA PRO A 80 -9.99 0.22 11.25
C PRO A 80 -10.36 -1.21 10.87
N ASP A 81 -11.24 -1.81 11.67
CA ASP A 81 -11.74 -3.17 11.41
C ASP A 81 -12.72 -3.24 10.24
N ASP A 82 -12.94 -2.12 9.58
CA ASP A 82 -13.87 -1.97 8.47
C ASP A 82 -13.13 -2.00 7.13
N SER A 83 -13.77 -2.50 6.10
CA SER A 83 -13.28 -2.46 4.72
C SER A 83 -13.64 -1.14 4.01
N VAL A 84 -14.47 -0.31 4.59
CA VAL A 84 -14.90 0.98 4.02
C VAL A 84 -13.94 2.08 4.47
N ILE A 85 -13.51 2.93 3.53
CA ILE A 85 -12.62 4.05 3.81
C ILE A 85 -13.39 5.15 4.57
N ASN A 86 -12.82 5.57 5.70
CA ASN A 86 -13.30 6.74 6.43
C ASN A 86 -12.48 7.96 5.96
N LEU A 87 -13.15 8.88 5.29
CA LEU A 87 -12.48 10.04 4.69
C LEU A 87 -11.77 10.93 5.71
N LYS A 88 -12.22 10.97 6.95
CA LYS A 88 -11.56 11.72 8.02
C LYS A 88 -10.16 11.20 8.33
N ASN A 89 -9.94 9.91 8.12
CA ASN A 89 -8.66 9.26 8.40
C ASN A 89 -7.78 9.14 7.15
N ALA A 90 -8.23 9.63 6.01
CA ALA A 90 -7.45 9.57 4.77
C ALA A 90 -6.16 10.37 4.91
N SER A 91 -5.03 9.69 4.83
CA SER A 91 -3.71 10.29 5.00
C SER A 91 -2.90 10.30 3.71
N HIS A 92 -3.22 9.42 2.79
CA HIS A 92 -2.45 9.27 1.56
C HIS A 92 -3.32 8.72 0.43
N MET A 93 -2.83 8.85 -0.78
CA MET A 93 -3.47 8.34 -1.99
C MET A 93 -2.44 7.57 -2.79
N VAL A 94 -2.79 6.35 -3.20
CA VAL A 94 -1.93 5.57 -4.09
C VAL A 94 -1.98 6.22 -5.49
N THR A 95 -0.83 6.60 -6.00
CA THR A 95 -0.71 7.27 -7.30
C THR A 95 -0.21 6.33 -8.39
N ASP A 96 0.40 5.21 -8.02
CA ASP A 96 0.85 4.20 -8.97
C ASP A 96 0.94 2.85 -8.27
N ILE A 97 0.72 1.78 -9.02
CA ILE A 97 0.82 0.41 -8.55
C ILE A 97 1.25 -0.48 -9.72
N TRP A 98 2.21 -1.38 -9.48
CA TRP A 98 2.71 -2.28 -10.53
C TRP A 98 3.28 -3.55 -9.92
N MET A 99 3.43 -4.57 -10.77
CA MET A 99 4.13 -5.79 -10.41
C MET A 99 5.61 -5.66 -10.77
N GLU A 100 6.47 -6.06 -9.86
CA GLU A 100 7.90 -6.19 -10.09
C GLU A 100 8.30 -7.59 -9.64
N ASP A 101 8.46 -8.53 -10.58
CA ASP A 101 8.57 -9.95 -10.33
C ASP A 101 7.40 -10.44 -9.47
N LYS A 102 7.66 -10.88 -8.24
CA LYS A 102 6.64 -11.34 -7.30
C LYS A 102 6.13 -10.24 -6.38
N ALA A 103 6.74 -9.06 -6.43
CA ALA A 103 6.36 -7.96 -5.56
C ALA A 103 5.32 -7.06 -6.21
N VAL A 104 4.34 -6.63 -5.43
CA VAL A 104 3.45 -5.54 -5.79
C VAL A 104 4.06 -4.28 -5.19
N MET A 105 4.47 -3.36 -6.06
CA MET A 105 5.06 -2.09 -5.65
C MET A 105 4.05 -0.97 -5.80
N GLY A 106 4.19 0.06 -4.99
CA GLY A 106 3.30 1.22 -5.07
C GLY A 106 3.99 2.50 -4.69
N LYS A 107 3.42 3.59 -5.20
CA LYS A 107 3.77 4.95 -4.80
C LYS A 107 2.55 5.60 -4.17
N VAL A 108 2.75 6.33 -3.10
CA VAL A 108 1.67 7.05 -2.44
C VAL A 108 2.05 8.52 -2.28
N LYS A 109 1.07 9.37 -2.49
CA LYS A 109 1.16 10.81 -2.24
C LYS A 109 0.58 11.06 -0.86
N VAL A 110 1.34 11.69 0.03
CA VAL A 110 0.82 12.11 1.34
C VAL A 110 -0.10 13.30 1.12
N LEU A 111 -1.31 13.21 1.64
CA LEU A 111 -2.34 14.22 1.43
C LEU A 111 -2.21 15.37 2.44
N ASN A 112 -2.76 16.52 2.09
CA ASN A 112 -2.79 17.69 2.98
C ASN A 112 -4.04 17.68 3.87
N THR A 113 -4.33 16.51 4.44
CA THR A 113 -5.38 16.31 5.44
C THR A 113 -4.76 16.31 6.84
N ASP A 114 -5.57 16.35 7.88
CA ASP A 114 -5.05 16.24 9.25
C ASP A 114 -4.31 14.92 9.47
N ALA A 115 -4.89 13.81 9.00
CA ALA A 115 -4.23 12.50 9.06
C ALA A 115 -2.95 12.48 8.21
N GLY A 116 -2.95 13.12 7.04
CA GLY A 116 -1.76 13.25 6.19
C GLY A 116 -0.65 14.06 6.85
N LYS A 117 -0.98 15.12 7.55
CA LYS A 117 -0.01 15.91 8.31
C LYS A 117 0.62 15.09 9.43
N THR A 118 -0.17 14.27 10.11
CA THR A 118 0.34 13.35 11.13
C THR A 118 1.30 12.34 10.51
N LEU A 119 0.92 11.72 9.41
CA LEU A 119 1.78 10.78 8.68
C LEU A 119 3.10 11.43 8.27
N ARG A 120 3.03 12.62 7.72
CA ARG A 120 4.20 13.40 7.31
C ARG A 120 5.15 13.68 8.48
N ALA A 121 4.61 14.13 9.60
CA ALA A 121 5.39 14.41 10.79
C ALA A 121 6.11 13.17 11.31
N LEU A 122 5.44 12.02 11.31
CA LEU A 122 6.03 10.75 11.74
C LEU A 122 7.19 10.34 10.83
N VAL A 123 7.02 10.46 9.52
CA VAL A 123 8.07 10.14 8.54
C VAL A 123 9.26 11.08 8.70
N GLU A 124 9.01 12.38 8.83
CA GLU A 124 10.07 13.39 9.00
C GLU A 124 10.86 13.18 10.28
N ASP A 125 10.19 12.72 11.35
CA ASP A 125 10.85 12.43 12.63
C ASP A 125 11.58 11.08 12.66
N GLY A 126 11.58 10.35 11.55
CA GLY A 126 12.31 9.10 11.44
C GLY A 126 11.58 7.88 11.99
N VAL A 127 10.29 7.98 12.24
CA VAL A 127 9.49 6.82 12.68
C VAL A 127 9.42 5.81 11.54
N LYS A 128 9.72 4.55 11.83
CA LYS A 128 9.59 3.47 10.86
C LYS A 128 8.12 3.10 10.71
N LEU A 129 7.63 3.25 9.50
CA LEU A 129 6.25 2.93 9.16
C LEU A 129 6.23 1.91 8.03
N GLY A 130 5.14 1.16 7.96
CA GLY A 130 4.88 0.25 6.87
C GLY A 130 3.56 0.54 6.19
N ILE A 131 3.37 -0.09 5.05
CA ILE A 131 2.09 -0.08 4.36
C ILE A 131 1.45 -1.42 4.62
N SER A 132 0.18 -1.42 5.02
CA SER A 132 -0.58 -2.64 5.05
C SER A 132 -1.78 -2.55 4.11
N SER A 133 -2.08 -3.69 3.49
CA SER A 133 -3.22 -3.81 2.60
C SER A 133 -4.41 -4.39 3.35
N ARG A 134 -5.60 -4.01 2.90
CA ARG A 134 -6.86 -4.57 3.36
C ARG A 134 -7.66 -5.04 2.17
N GLY A 135 -8.28 -6.19 2.30
CA GLY A 135 -9.14 -6.70 1.24
C GLY A 135 -10.09 -7.76 1.78
N MET A 136 -11.13 -8.02 1.04
CA MET A 136 -12.05 -9.11 1.31
C MET A 136 -11.71 -10.26 0.37
N GLY A 137 -11.56 -11.46 0.93
CA GLY A 137 -11.16 -12.59 0.12
C GLY A 137 -11.54 -13.92 0.75
N SER A 138 -11.44 -14.96 -0.03
CA SER A 138 -11.58 -16.34 0.43
C SER A 138 -10.20 -16.98 0.51
N VAL A 139 -10.09 -18.01 1.34
CA VAL A 139 -8.83 -18.72 1.55
C VAL A 139 -9.08 -20.23 1.52
N SER A 140 -8.04 -20.99 1.13
CA SER A 140 -8.00 -22.42 1.30
C SER A 140 -6.77 -22.78 2.13
N GLU A 141 -6.84 -23.88 2.87
CA GLU A 141 -5.73 -24.34 3.70
C GLU A 141 -5.16 -25.64 3.16
N GLY A 142 -3.85 -25.76 3.20
CA GLY A 142 -3.16 -26.96 2.77
C GLY A 142 -1.67 -26.89 3.09
N ALA A 143 -1.08 -28.02 3.47
CA ALA A 143 0.36 -28.12 3.75
C ALA A 143 0.89 -27.07 4.74
N GLY A 144 0.08 -26.69 5.74
CA GLY A 144 0.46 -25.67 6.73
C GLY A 144 0.41 -24.23 6.23
N LYS A 145 -0.17 -24.00 5.05
CA LYS A 145 -0.28 -22.69 4.43
C LYS A 145 -1.74 -22.31 4.21
N VAL A 146 -2.03 -21.01 4.31
CA VAL A 146 -3.34 -20.46 3.97
C VAL A 146 -3.18 -19.73 2.63
N ILE A 147 -3.90 -20.21 1.61
CA ILE A 147 -3.78 -19.74 0.23
C ILE A 147 -4.97 -18.84 -0.10
N VAL A 148 -4.69 -17.62 -0.55
CA VAL A 148 -5.71 -16.65 -0.95
C VAL A 148 -6.18 -16.96 -2.37
N GLN A 149 -7.49 -16.91 -2.57
CA GLN A 149 -8.12 -17.23 -3.86
C GLN A 149 -8.73 -15.99 -4.53
#